data_260632be485be8be9d2ba2ddc1b1bf4f
#
_entry.id   260632be485be8be9d2ba2ddc1b1bf4f
#
_cell.length_a   1.000
_cell.length_b   1.000
_cell.length_c   1.000
_cell.angle_alpha   90.00
_cell.angle_beta   90.00
_cell.angle_gamma   90.00
#
_symmetry.space_group_name_H-M   'P 1'
#
loop_
_entity.id
_entity.type
_entity.pdbx_description
1 polymer ?
#
loop_
_entity_poly.entity_id
_entity_poly.type
_entity_poly.pdbx_seq_one_letter_code
_entity_poly.pdbx_strand_id
1 'polypeptide(L)'
;PLEQSVKTAYDPGSRVTAVTDKMGLTEQYEYDPHGNIIQRTDTKGLHTRFQYDILDNLTSVTDPMNRKTSYTYDVMGNILTMTDPKDRVTSYTYDLEGNLTSLTSPMGRKETYEYDAGGRQIQKLNPSGSRIRYDYDTLNALADKKYEDAQGEESDHPVQMGYNSMGQRISMEDI
;
A
#
# COMPACT_ATOMS: atom_id res chain seq x y z
N PRO A 1 -14.61 25.20 -34.48
CA PRO A 1 -14.51 24.59 -33.15
C PRO A 1 -13.02 24.51 -32.84
N LEU A 2 -12.57 25.23 -31.78
CA LEU A 2 -11.20 25.12 -31.32
C LEU A 2 -11.02 23.67 -30.78
N GLU A 3 -10.11 22.91 -31.38
CA GLU A 3 -9.70 21.61 -30.84
C GLU A 3 -9.07 21.85 -29.47
N GLN A 4 -9.85 21.58 -28.43
CA GLN A 4 -9.37 21.55 -27.04
C GLN A 4 -8.53 20.31 -26.85
N SER A 5 -7.20 20.46 -26.88
CA SER A 5 -6.23 19.36 -26.69
C SER A 5 -5.61 19.43 -25.29
N VAL A 6 -5.26 18.28 -24.74
CA VAL A 6 -4.38 18.20 -23.56
C VAL A 6 -2.96 18.60 -24.00
N LYS A 7 -2.31 19.47 -23.22
CA LYS A 7 -0.93 19.91 -23.49
C LYS A 7 -0.03 19.42 -22.35
N THR A 8 1.12 18.88 -22.70
CA THR A 8 2.13 18.42 -21.75
C THR A 8 3.44 19.15 -22.00
N ALA A 9 3.99 19.76 -20.96
CA ALA A 9 5.31 20.38 -20.98
C ALA A 9 6.35 19.43 -20.31
N TYR A 10 7.58 19.52 -20.77
CA TYR A 10 8.68 18.67 -20.30
C TYR A 10 9.91 19.52 -19.99
N ASP A 11 10.74 19.04 -19.07
CA ASP A 11 12.09 19.57 -18.85
C ASP A 11 13.09 18.99 -19.89
N PRO A 12 14.36 19.46 -19.89
CA PRO A 12 15.40 18.91 -20.77
C PRO A 12 15.70 17.43 -20.57
N GLY A 13 15.34 16.86 -19.41
CA GLY A 13 15.45 15.44 -19.08
C GLY A 13 14.22 14.62 -19.50
N SER A 14 13.29 15.21 -20.26
CA SER A 14 12.03 14.59 -20.70
C SER A 14 11.07 14.20 -19.57
N ARG A 15 11.20 14.83 -18.38
CA ARG A 15 10.24 14.69 -17.29
C ARG A 15 9.10 15.67 -17.44
N VAL A 16 7.86 15.26 -17.15
CA VAL A 16 6.66 16.11 -17.27
C VAL A 16 6.70 17.22 -16.22
N THR A 17 6.78 18.48 -16.64
CA THR A 17 6.74 19.64 -15.73
C THR A 17 5.37 20.27 -15.60
N ALA A 18 4.51 20.09 -16.61
CA ALA A 18 3.13 20.56 -16.53
C ALA A 18 2.20 19.75 -17.44
N VAL A 19 0.94 19.61 -17.01
CA VAL A 19 -0.15 19.05 -17.80
C VAL A 19 -1.31 20.03 -17.77
N THR A 20 -1.72 20.52 -18.95
CA THR A 20 -2.88 21.39 -19.10
C THR A 20 -4.01 20.61 -19.75
N ASP A 21 -5.16 20.56 -19.10
CA ASP A 21 -6.34 19.87 -19.60
C ASP A 21 -7.05 20.66 -20.71
N LYS A 22 -8.12 20.07 -21.26
CA LYS A 22 -8.94 20.68 -22.30
C LYS A 22 -9.67 21.96 -21.86
N MET A 23 -9.77 22.21 -20.55
CA MET A 23 -10.40 23.40 -19.97
C MET A 23 -9.37 24.51 -19.67
N GLY A 24 -8.08 24.25 -19.93
CA GLY A 24 -6.98 25.17 -19.66
C GLY A 24 -6.47 25.12 -18.21
N LEU A 25 -6.93 24.16 -17.40
CA LEU A 25 -6.46 23.97 -16.04
C LEU A 25 -5.12 23.22 -16.06
N THR A 26 -4.13 23.73 -15.34
CA THR A 26 -2.75 23.22 -15.39
C THR A 26 -2.33 22.65 -14.04
N GLU A 27 -1.84 21.42 -14.04
CA GLU A 27 -1.04 20.82 -12.95
C GLU A 27 0.44 20.98 -13.27
N GLN A 28 1.27 21.21 -12.23
CA GLN A 28 2.71 21.38 -12.37
C GLN A 28 3.48 20.46 -11.43
N TYR A 29 4.69 20.07 -11.84
CA TYR A 29 5.56 19.15 -11.12
C TYR A 29 6.98 19.70 -11.08
N GLU A 30 7.61 19.60 -9.91
CA GLU A 30 9.02 19.91 -9.69
C GLU A 30 9.74 18.65 -9.24
N TYR A 31 10.99 18.51 -9.63
CA TYR A 31 11.79 17.31 -9.41
C TYR A 31 13.12 17.65 -8.73
N ASP A 32 13.62 16.70 -7.93
CA ASP A 32 15.00 16.72 -7.47
C ASP A 32 15.97 16.24 -8.59
N PRO A 33 17.30 16.29 -8.34
CA PRO A 33 18.27 15.79 -9.30
C PRO A 33 18.16 14.28 -9.60
N HIS A 34 17.61 13.48 -8.70
CA HIS A 34 17.40 12.03 -8.87
C HIS A 34 16.17 11.73 -9.73
N GLY A 35 15.26 12.70 -9.90
CA GLY A 35 14.03 12.55 -10.68
C GLY A 35 12.80 12.29 -9.83
N ASN A 36 12.90 12.40 -8.52
CA ASN A 36 11.75 12.30 -7.62
C ASN A 36 10.92 13.58 -7.65
N ILE A 37 9.60 13.48 -7.65
CA ILE A 37 8.72 14.65 -7.56
C ILE A 37 8.82 15.24 -6.15
N ILE A 38 9.36 16.45 -6.01
CA ILE A 38 9.44 17.17 -4.74
C ILE A 38 8.27 18.12 -4.50
N GLN A 39 7.59 18.56 -5.57
CA GLN A 39 6.37 19.36 -5.46
C GLN A 39 5.40 19.05 -6.60
N ARG A 40 4.13 18.96 -6.27
CA ARG A 40 3.01 18.98 -7.20
C ARG A 40 2.15 20.19 -6.89
N THR A 41 1.84 21.00 -7.93
CA THR A 41 0.89 22.11 -7.84
C THR A 41 -0.37 21.70 -8.57
N ASP A 42 -1.50 21.70 -7.91
CA ASP A 42 -2.78 21.35 -8.53
C ASP A 42 -3.33 22.50 -9.39
N THR A 43 -4.44 22.24 -10.07
CA THR A 43 -5.10 23.21 -10.96
C THR A 43 -5.65 24.45 -10.24
N LYS A 44 -5.67 24.46 -8.90
CA LYS A 44 -6.06 25.61 -8.06
C LYS A 44 -4.86 26.36 -7.50
N GLY A 45 -3.63 25.94 -7.85
CA GLY A 45 -2.39 26.51 -7.34
C GLY A 45 -2.00 26.02 -5.94
N LEU A 46 -2.61 24.94 -5.45
CA LEU A 46 -2.29 24.37 -4.14
C LEU A 46 -1.11 23.40 -4.26
N HIS A 47 -0.18 23.46 -3.29
CA HIS A 47 1.06 22.69 -3.32
C HIS A 47 1.00 21.48 -2.39
N THR A 48 1.34 20.30 -2.94
CA THR A 48 1.72 19.12 -2.17
C THR A 48 3.23 18.95 -2.29
N ARG A 49 3.95 18.76 -1.17
CA ARG A 49 5.41 18.62 -1.13
C ARG A 49 5.80 17.24 -0.68
N PHE A 50 6.88 16.72 -1.25
CA PHE A 50 7.43 15.41 -0.99
C PHE A 50 8.89 15.52 -0.59
N GLN A 51 9.35 14.69 0.33
CA GLN A 51 10.75 14.59 0.71
C GLN A 51 11.19 13.14 0.64
N TYR A 52 12.44 12.94 0.26
CA TYR A 52 13.02 11.62 0.08
C TYR A 52 14.34 11.52 0.84
N ASP A 53 14.77 10.31 1.15
CA ASP A 53 16.09 10.02 1.67
C ASP A 53 17.10 9.78 0.52
N ILE A 54 18.34 9.44 0.89
CA ILE A 54 19.44 9.20 -0.08
C ILE A 54 19.20 7.93 -0.93
N LEU A 55 18.31 7.05 -0.52
CA LEU A 55 17.94 5.82 -1.25
C LEU A 55 16.63 6.01 -2.05
N ASP A 56 16.17 7.26 -2.22
CA ASP A 56 14.95 7.64 -2.90
C ASP A 56 13.66 7.12 -2.23
N ASN A 57 13.71 6.73 -0.95
CA ASN A 57 12.50 6.41 -0.21
C ASN A 57 11.76 7.69 0.19
N LEU A 58 10.44 7.72 0.04
CA LEU A 58 9.59 8.86 0.41
C LEU A 58 9.52 9.03 1.93
N THR A 59 10.22 10.02 2.50
CA THR A 59 10.24 10.25 3.96
C THR A 59 9.11 11.13 4.47
N SER A 60 8.54 12.00 3.63
CA SER A 60 7.34 12.73 4.02
C SER A 60 6.52 13.27 2.85
N VAL A 61 5.23 13.44 3.12
CA VAL A 61 4.28 14.19 2.27
C VAL A 61 3.67 15.30 3.11
N THR A 62 3.70 16.53 2.58
CA THR A 62 3.02 17.69 3.19
C THR A 62 1.95 18.17 2.23
N ASP A 63 0.70 18.15 2.66
CA ASP A 63 -0.43 18.59 1.85
C ASP A 63 -0.58 20.13 1.82
N PRO A 64 -1.49 20.67 0.98
CA PRO A 64 -1.72 22.10 0.90
C PRO A 64 -2.18 22.79 2.20
N MET A 65 -2.65 22.03 3.17
CA MET A 65 -3.06 22.54 4.50
C MET A 65 -1.93 22.43 5.53
N ASN A 66 -0.69 22.18 5.10
CA ASN A 66 0.49 21.92 5.93
C ASN A 66 0.37 20.70 6.86
N ARG A 67 -0.49 19.74 6.51
CA ARG A 67 -0.58 18.48 7.25
C ARG A 67 0.49 17.54 6.74
N LYS A 68 1.36 17.08 7.63
CA LYS A 68 2.51 16.24 7.29
C LYS A 68 2.26 14.78 7.68
N THR A 69 2.47 13.87 6.75
CA THR A 69 2.63 12.43 6.98
C THR A 69 4.09 12.07 6.79
N SER A 70 4.68 11.27 7.68
CA SER A 70 6.10 10.90 7.62
C SER A 70 6.26 9.38 7.66
N TYR A 71 7.35 8.90 7.06
CA TYR A 71 7.67 7.48 6.96
C TYR A 71 9.12 7.23 7.36
N THR A 72 9.39 6.07 7.97
CA THR A 72 10.73 5.54 8.17
C THR A 72 10.84 4.16 7.56
N TYR A 73 12.05 3.77 7.20
CA TYR A 73 12.32 2.56 6.45
C TYR A 73 13.43 1.74 7.08
N ASP A 74 13.45 0.44 6.83
CA ASP A 74 14.61 -0.39 7.05
C ASP A 74 15.61 -0.27 5.87
N VAL A 75 16.73 -0.99 5.97
CA VAL A 75 17.80 -0.99 4.94
C VAL A 75 17.37 -1.64 3.62
N MET A 76 16.26 -2.37 3.60
CA MET A 76 15.70 -3.03 2.42
C MET A 76 14.61 -2.19 1.74
N GLY A 77 14.25 -1.02 2.33
CA GLY A 77 13.20 -0.13 1.83
C GLY A 77 11.78 -0.48 2.31
N ASN A 78 11.64 -1.38 3.30
CA ASN A 78 10.34 -1.66 3.88
C ASN A 78 9.97 -0.56 4.88
N ILE A 79 8.70 -0.13 4.90
CA ILE A 79 8.21 0.92 5.81
C ILE A 79 8.19 0.37 7.25
N LEU A 80 8.99 0.95 8.15
CA LEU A 80 8.97 0.63 9.58
C LEU A 80 7.90 1.41 10.34
N THR A 81 7.71 2.69 10.01
CA THR A 81 6.68 3.52 10.64
C THR A 81 6.01 4.46 9.64
N MET A 82 4.75 4.74 9.88
CA MET A 82 4.01 5.84 9.29
C MET A 82 3.47 6.72 10.42
N THR A 83 3.84 8.00 10.42
CA THR A 83 3.31 9.00 11.35
C THR A 83 2.34 9.91 10.61
N ASP A 84 1.11 9.97 11.06
CA ASP A 84 0.08 10.81 10.45
C ASP A 84 0.19 12.28 10.92
N PRO A 85 -0.61 13.21 10.33
CA PRO A 85 -0.58 14.62 10.70
C PRO A 85 -1.04 14.95 12.14
N LYS A 86 -1.45 13.97 12.92
CA LYS A 86 -1.81 14.09 14.34
C LYS A 86 -0.80 13.40 15.25
N ASP A 87 0.41 13.15 14.74
CA ASP A 87 1.50 12.45 15.43
C ASP A 87 1.16 11.01 15.85
N ARG A 88 0.16 10.39 15.21
CA ARG A 88 -0.21 9.02 15.50
C ARG A 88 0.65 8.08 14.66
N VAL A 89 1.31 7.14 15.33
CA VAL A 89 2.26 6.22 14.69
C VAL A 89 1.62 4.86 14.45
N THR A 90 1.72 4.38 13.20
CA THR A 90 1.51 2.98 12.82
C THR A 90 2.88 2.36 12.60
N SER A 91 3.14 1.18 13.17
CA SER A 91 4.42 0.47 13.05
C SER A 91 4.26 -0.86 12.34
N TYR A 92 5.30 -1.24 11.60
CA TYR A 92 5.35 -2.45 10.79
C TYR A 92 6.61 -3.23 11.10
N THR A 93 6.55 -4.55 11.03
CA THR A 93 7.73 -5.43 11.11
C THR A 93 7.70 -6.44 9.99
N TYR A 94 8.88 -6.88 9.56
CA TYR A 94 9.04 -7.78 8.42
C TYR A 94 9.96 -8.94 8.79
N ASP A 95 9.86 -10.04 8.05
CA ASP A 95 10.85 -11.11 8.07
C ASP A 95 12.04 -10.77 7.14
N LEU A 96 13.00 -11.70 7.03
CA LEU A 96 14.20 -11.52 6.20
C LEU A 96 13.90 -11.52 4.70
N GLU A 97 12.78 -12.08 4.30
CA GLU A 97 12.29 -12.13 2.92
C GLU A 97 11.49 -10.87 2.54
N GLY A 98 11.21 -9.97 3.51
CA GLY A 98 10.44 -8.72 3.32
C GLY A 98 8.93 -8.91 3.46
N ASN A 99 8.45 -10.06 3.94
CA ASN A 99 7.03 -10.25 4.21
C ASN A 99 6.63 -9.53 5.51
N LEU A 100 5.48 -8.86 5.53
CA LEU A 100 4.97 -8.14 6.69
C LEU A 100 4.58 -9.11 7.83
N THR A 101 5.33 -9.14 8.92
CA THR A 101 5.04 -10.02 10.07
C THR A 101 4.14 -9.40 11.12
N SER A 102 4.13 -8.06 11.26
CA SER A 102 3.13 -7.40 12.08
C SER A 102 2.84 -5.96 11.67
N LEU A 103 1.63 -5.52 12.01
CA LEU A 103 1.18 -4.13 11.96
C LEU A 103 0.64 -3.74 13.34
N THR A 104 1.14 -2.64 13.91
CA THR A 104 0.63 -2.07 15.16
C THR A 104 0.04 -0.70 14.88
N SER A 105 -1.26 -0.57 15.14
CA SER A 105 -1.97 0.71 14.98
C SER A 105 -1.56 1.74 16.05
N PRO A 106 -1.89 3.02 15.88
CA PRO A 106 -1.64 4.06 16.89
C PRO A 106 -2.30 3.82 18.25
N MET A 107 -3.31 2.96 18.29
CA MET A 107 -4.00 2.56 19.55
C MET A 107 -3.39 1.31 20.19
N GLY A 108 -2.23 0.84 19.71
CA GLY A 108 -1.57 -0.36 20.19
C GLY A 108 -2.23 -1.68 19.75
N ARG A 109 -3.21 -1.63 18.86
CA ARG A 109 -3.82 -2.84 18.30
C ARG A 109 -2.86 -3.48 17.32
N LYS A 110 -2.48 -4.74 17.59
CA LYS A 110 -1.50 -5.46 16.79
C LYS A 110 -2.16 -6.56 15.98
N GLU A 111 -1.89 -6.59 14.68
CA GLU A 111 -2.14 -7.70 13.78
C GLU A 111 -0.82 -8.42 13.52
N THR A 112 -0.83 -9.75 13.41
CA THR A 112 0.34 -10.53 13.00
C THR A 112 0.01 -11.43 11.83
N TYR A 113 1.04 -11.71 11.03
CA TYR A 113 0.93 -12.47 9.81
C TYR A 113 2.01 -13.54 9.79
N GLU A 114 1.67 -14.73 9.33
CA GLU A 114 2.60 -15.84 9.14
C GLU A 114 2.58 -16.29 7.70
N TYR A 115 3.74 -16.75 7.24
CA TYR A 115 3.96 -17.15 5.85
C TYR A 115 4.58 -18.54 5.79
N ASP A 116 4.33 -19.26 4.73
CA ASP A 116 5.04 -20.49 4.42
C ASP A 116 6.40 -20.21 3.75
N ALA A 117 7.18 -21.26 3.50
CA ALA A 117 8.50 -21.16 2.88
C ALA A 117 8.45 -20.58 1.43
N GLY A 118 7.29 -20.50 0.82
CA GLY A 118 7.07 -19.86 -0.50
C GLY A 118 6.65 -18.40 -0.43
N GLY A 119 6.56 -17.82 0.78
CA GLY A 119 6.13 -16.43 0.99
C GLY A 119 4.61 -16.24 0.88
N ARG A 120 3.81 -17.34 0.89
CA ARG A 120 2.36 -17.24 0.88
C ARG A 120 1.86 -17.08 2.31
N GLN A 121 0.95 -16.13 2.53
CA GLN A 121 0.37 -15.91 3.87
C GLN A 121 -0.49 -17.11 4.28
N ILE A 122 -0.13 -17.76 5.38
CA ILE A 122 -0.85 -18.92 5.93
C ILE A 122 -1.71 -18.56 7.14
N GLN A 123 -1.41 -17.46 7.84
CA GLN A 123 -2.20 -17.01 8.97
C GLN A 123 -2.22 -15.50 9.11
N LYS A 124 -3.35 -14.97 9.57
CA LYS A 124 -3.51 -13.61 10.11
C LYS A 124 -4.14 -13.73 11.49
N LEU A 125 -3.51 -13.12 12.51
CA LEU A 125 -4.08 -12.96 13.85
C LEU A 125 -4.53 -11.50 14.02
N ASN A 126 -5.80 -11.31 14.36
CA ASN A 126 -6.38 -10.00 14.61
C ASN A 126 -6.13 -9.53 16.06
N PRO A 127 -6.23 -8.21 16.36
CA PRO A 127 -6.07 -7.69 17.72
C PRO A 127 -7.08 -8.22 18.74
N SER A 128 -8.20 -8.77 18.29
CA SER A 128 -9.21 -9.43 19.13
C SER A 128 -8.82 -10.83 19.59
N GLY A 129 -7.75 -11.41 19.05
CA GLY A 129 -7.36 -12.79 19.23
C GLY A 129 -7.98 -13.75 18.19
N SER A 130 -8.93 -13.28 17.38
CA SER A 130 -9.45 -14.07 16.27
C SER A 130 -8.41 -14.21 15.17
N ARG A 131 -8.43 -15.32 14.44
CA ARG A 131 -7.47 -15.60 13.38
C ARG A 131 -8.14 -16.06 12.09
N ILE A 132 -7.41 -15.87 11.00
CA ILE A 132 -7.77 -16.37 9.69
C ILE A 132 -6.63 -17.26 9.22
N ARG A 133 -6.94 -18.48 8.79
CA ARG A 133 -5.99 -19.40 8.17
C ARG A 133 -6.27 -19.50 6.68
N TYR A 134 -5.23 -19.70 5.91
CA TYR A 134 -5.26 -19.80 4.47
C TYR A 134 -4.57 -21.10 4.05
N ASP A 135 -5.28 -21.95 3.34
CA ASP A 135 -4.76 -23.18 2.77
C ASP A 135 -4.66 -23.04 1.24
N TYR A 136 -3.60 -23.57 0.67
CA TYR A 136 -3.33 -23.47 -0.77
C TYR A 136 -3.26 -24.85 -1.39
N ASP A 137 -3.73 -24.97 -2.63
CA ASP A 137 -3.65 -26.19 -3.39
C ASP A 137 -2.23 -26.42 -4.00
N THR A 138 -2.06 -27.54 -4.69
CA THR A 138 -0.79 -27.92 -5.34
C THR A 138 -0.40 -26.99 -6.49
N LEU A 139 -1.31 -26.16 -6.99
CA LEU A 139 -1.10 -25.17 -8.03
C LEU A 139 -0.85 -23.77 -7.47
N ASN A 140 -0.66 -23.66 -6.15
CA ASN A 140 -0.49 -22.39 -5.39
C ASN A 140 -1.71 -21.46 -5.42
N ALA A 141 -2.90 -21.99 -5.74
CA ALA A 141 -4.14 -21.24 -5.63
C ALA A 141 -4.71 -21.37 -4.19
N LEU A 142 -5.35 -20.29 -3.69
CA LEU A 142 -5.99 -20.30 -2.37
C LEU A 142 -7.19 -21.27 -2.41
N ALA A 143 -7.07 -22.40 -1.72
CA ALA A 143 -8.09 -23.45 -1.74
C ALA A 143 -9.12 -23.28 -0.63
N ASP A 144 -8.70 -22.83 0.55
CA ASP A 144 -9.57 -22.69 1.72
C ASP A 144 -9.20 -21.49 2.57
N LYS A 145 -10.20 -20.93 3.25
CA LYS A 145 -10.06 -19.82 4.18
C LYS A 145 -10.92 -20.06 5.40
N LYS A 146 -10.27 -20.28 6.54
CA LYS A 146 -10.92 -20.60 7.81
C LYS A 146 -10.85 -19.44 8.77
N TYR A 147 -11.92 -19.20 9.48
CA TYR A 147 -12.02 -18.19 10.52
C TYR A 147 -12.12 -18.88 11.88
N GLU A 148 -11.28 -18.47 12.83
CA GLU A 148 -11.32 -18.93 14.20
C GLU A 148 -11.54 -17.71 15.11
N ASP A 149 -12.34 -17.86 16.14
CA ASP A 149 -12.49 -16.85 17.19
C ASP A 149 -11.26 -16.82 18.13
N ALA A 150 -11.30 -15.96 19.17
CA ALA A 150 -10.20 -15.84 20.14
C ALA A 150 -10.04 -17.08 21.02
N GLN A 151 -11.01 -17.97 21.08
CA GLN A 151 -10.99 -19.25 21.79
C GLN A 151 -10.46 -20.39 20.92
N GLY A 152 -10.32 -20.15 19.62
CA GLY A 152 -9.86 -21.13 18.63
C GLY A 152 -10.99 -21.97 18.05
N GLU A 153 -12.25 -21.60 18.29
CA GLU A 153 -13.40 -22.24 17.68
C GLU A 153 -13.52 -21.79 16.23
N GLU A 154 -13.61 -22.73 15.30
CA GLU A 154 -13.82 -22.43 13.88
C GLU A 154 -15.24 -21.86 13.68
N SER A 155 -15.34 -20.88 12.78
CA SER A 155 -16.65 -20.38 12.33
C SER A 155 -17.36 -21.48 11.54
N ASP A 156 -18.69 -21.55 11.69
CA ASP A 156 -19.54 -22.53 10.96
C ASP A 156 -19.57 -22.33 9.44
N HIS A 157 -18.86 -21.33 8.92
CA HIS A 157 -18.88 -20.95 7.50
C HIS A 157 -17.46 -20.76 6.94
N PRO A 158 -16.66 -21.84 6.75
CA PRO A 158 -15.42 -21.75 6.00
C PRO A 158 -15.71 -21.38 4.54
N VAL A 159 -14.88 -20.55 3.94
CA VAL A 159 -15.01 -20.16 2.53
C VAL A 159 -14.13 -21.07 1.70
N GLN A 160 -14.73 -21.95 0.91
CA GLN A 160 -13.99 -22.79 -0.06
C GLN A 160 -13.96 -22.13 -1.45
N MET A 161 -12.81 -22.22 -2.10
CA MET A 161 -12.58 -21.67 -3.43
C MET A 161 -12.25 -22.76 -4.43
N GLY A 162 -13.02 -22.84 -5.52
CA GLY A 162 -12.76 -23.76 -6.61
C GLY A 162 -12.06 -23.08 -7.78
N TYR A 163 -11.10 -23.77 -8.39
CA TYR A 163 -10.34 -23.29 -9.54
C TYR A 163 -10.43 -24.31 -10.71
N ASN A 164 -10.40 -23.81 -11.95
CA ASN A 164 -10.27 -24.66 -13.12
C ASN A 164 -8.79 -25.01 -13.38
N SER A 165 -8.54 -25.87 -14.37
CA SER A 165 -7.20 -26.31 -14.77
C SER A 165 -6.28 -25.17 -15.26
N MET A 166 -6.81 -23.99 -15.54
CA MET A 166 -6.06 -22.78 -15.93
C MET A 166 -5.82 -21.85 -14.75
N GLY A 167 -6.15 -22.26 -13.50
CA GLY A 167 -5.99 -21.44 -12.29
C GLY A 167 -7.01 -20.30 -12.15
N GLN A 168 -8.07 -20.27 -12.94
CA GLN A 168 -9.13 -19.25 -12.84
C GLN A 168 -10.14 -19.70 -11.78
N ARG A 169 -10.51 -18.80 -10.85
CA ARG A 169 -11.53 -19.08 -9.85
C ARG A 169 -12.90 -19.27 -10.50
N ILE A 170 -13.54 -20.41 -10.24
CA ILE A 170 -14.84 -20.80 -10.80
C ILE A 170 -15.96 -20.84 -9.76
N SER A 171 -15.62 -20.98 -8.46
CA SER A 171 -16.60 -20.96 -7.38
C SER A 171 -16.02 -20.32 -6.12
N MET A 172 -16.92 -19.84 -5.28
CA MET A 172 -16.67 -19.44 -3.89
C MET A 172 -17.93 -19.81 -3.12
N GLU A 173 -17.81 -20.73 -2.20
CA GLU A 173 -18.92 -21.24 -1.40
C GLU A 173 -18.68 -20.93 0.07
N ASP A 174 -19.64 -20.27 0.74
CA ASP A 174 -19.75 -20.21 2.19
C ASP A 174 -20.44 -21.51 2.61
N ILE A 175 -19.74 -22.40 3.32
CA ILE A 175 -20.24 -23.71 3.75
C ILE A 175 -20.70 -23.64 5.21
#